data_1f71ba7cfa1a2896252e881e229cb693
#
_entry.id   1f71ba7cfa1a2896252e881e229cb693
#
_cell.length_a   1.000
_cell.length_b   1.000
_cell.length_c   1.000
_cell.angle_alpha   90.00
_cell.angle_beta   90.00
_cell.angle_gamma   90.00
#
_symmetry.space_group_name_H-M   'P 1'
#
loop_
_entity.id
_entity.type
_entity.pdbx_description
1 polymer ?
#
loop_
_entity_poly.entity_id
_entity_poly.type
_entity_poly.pdbx_seq_one_letter_code
_entity_poly.pdbx_strand_id
1 'polypeptide(L)'
;MKHAASYDSTRLPVALGREDTADVVIVGSGAAGATAALGAARAGRKTLVITKTKLGAGSTTWAQGGLAAVLDATHDSWDEHVADTLVAGAGLSDRSVVEQLVRQAPQAVEALIDLGARFDRDLSGHLALAREGGH
;
A
#
# COMPACT_ATOMS: atom_id res chain seq x y z
N MET A 1 -21.21 -8.18 27.88
CA MET A 1 -20.29 -7.28 28.62
C MET A 1 -18.99 -7.23 27.88
N LYS A 2 -18.67 -6.09 27.26
CA LYS A 2 -17.41 -5.90 26.51
C LYS A 2 -16.34 -5.47 27.50
N HIS A 3 -15.28 -6.27 27.66
CA HIS A 3 -14.09 -5.83 28.39
C HIS A 3 -13.46 -4.67 27.63
N ALA A 4 -13.59 -3.47 28.15
CA ALA A 4 -12.74 -2.37 27.76
C ALA A 4 -11.31 -2.72 28.20
N ALA A 5 -10.40 -2.87 27.24
CA ALA A 5 -8.99 -2.99 27.56
C ALA A 5 -8.56 -1.70 28.28
N SER A 6 -8.20 -1.81 29.56
CA SER A 6 -7.65 -0.69 30.30
C SER A 6 -6.31 -0.31 29.67
N TYR A 7 -6.21 0.91 29.16
CA TYR A 7 -4.96 1.49 28.71
C TYR A 7 -4.09 1.76 29.93
N ASP A 8 -3.06 0.94 30.10
CA ASP A 8 -2.07 1.12 31.15
C ASP A 8 -1.03 2.19 30.72
N SER A 9 -1.27 3.42 31.13
CA SER A 9 -0.39 4.56 30.85
C SER A 9 0.99 4.47 31.55
N THR A 10 1.21 3.49 32.41
CA THR A 10 2.48 3.33 33.15
C THR A 10 3.53 2.54 32.35
N ARG A 11 3.20 2.02 31.17
CA ARG A 11 4.09 1.21 30.32
C ARG A 11 4.76 1.94 29.17
N LEU A 12 4.75 3.25 29.16
CA LEU A 12 5.66 4.00 28.30
C LEU A 12 6.92 4.31 29.12
N PRO A 13 8.03 3.58 28.96
CA PRO A 13 9.31 4.12 29.34
C PRO A 13 9.60 5.23 28.33
N VAL A 14 9.00 6.40 28.54
CA VAL A 14 9.50 7.61 27.90
C VAL A 14 10.85 7.83 28.55
N ALA A 15 11.91 7.44 27.88
CA ALA A 15 13.23 7.94 28.17
C ALA A 15 13.16 9.45 27.87
N LEU A 16 12.72 10.20 28.87
CA LEU A 16 12.74 11.65 28.87
C LEU A 16 14.21 12.06 28.67
N GLY A 17 14.54 12.56 27.49
CA GLY A 17 15.88 13.09 27.24
C GLY A 17 16.45 12.84 25.86
N ARG A 18 15.77 12.11 24.95
CA ARG A 18 16.22 12.00 23.58
C ARG A 18 15.17 12.60 22.64
N GLU A 19 15.51 13.72 22.05
CA GLU A 19 14.75 14.31 20.94
C GLU A 19 15.41 13.90 19.62
N ASP A 20 14.66 13.22 18.76
CA ASP A 20 15.06 12.96 17.38
C ASP A 20 14.27 13.90 16.46
N THR A 21 14.95 14.58 15.56
CA THR A 21 14.32 15.45 14.55
C THR A 21 14.32 14.77 13.20
N ALA A 22 13.22 14.91 12.47
CA ALA A 22 13.09 14.44 11.10
C ALA A 22 12.30 15.45 10.28
N ASP A 23 12.54 15.47 8.95
CA ASP A 23 11.75 16.28 8.02
C ASP A 23 10.38 15.67 7.78
N VAL A 24 10.32 14.31 7.81
CA VAL A 24 9.09 13.54 7.59
C VAL A 24 9.01 12.44 8.64
N VAL A 25 7.86 12.36 9.30
CA VAL A 25 7.52 11.29 10.24
C VAL A 25 6.40 10.45 9.66
N ILE A 26 6.60 9.14 9.56
CA ILE A 26 5.65 8.19 9.01
C ILE A 26 5.24 7.22 10.10
N VAL A 27 3.94 7.08 10.33
CA VAL A 27 3.39 6.15 11.31
C VAL A 27 2.83 4.93 10.59
N GLY A 28 3.46 3.80 10.80
CA GLY A 28 3.15 2.53 10.17
C GLY A 28 4.19 2.11 9.13
N SER A 29 4.46 0.81 9.07
CA SER A 29 5.46 0.20 8.17
C SER A 29 4.84 -0.80 7.18
N GLY A 30 3.56 -0.68 6.88
CA GLY A 30 2.90 -1.40 5.79
C GLY A 30 3.28 -0.82 4.41
N ALA A 31 2.71 -1.33 3.33
CA ALA A 31 3.02 -0.93 1.96
C ALA A 31 2.96 0.59 1.75
N ALA A 32 1.91 1.24 2.25
CA ALA A 32 1.75 2.70 2.12
C ALA A 32 2.86 3.47 2.87
N GLY A 33 3.14 3.08 4.12
CA GLY A 33 4.19 3.73 4.91
C GLY A 33 5.58 3.50 4.33
N ALA A 34 5.88 2.30 3.85
CA ALA A 34 7.13 1.99 3.18
C ALA A 34 7.32 2.80 1.88
N THR A 35 6.28 2.92 1.07
CA THR A 35 6.30 3.71 -0.17
C THR A 35 6.52 5.19 0.13
N ALA A 36 5.82 5.74 1.13
CA ALA A 36 6.00 7.12 1.56
C ALA A 36 7.43 7.37 2.09
N ALA A 37 7.98 6.41 2.85
CA ALA A 37 9.34 6.51 3.37
C ALA A 37 10.40 6.53 2.26
N LEU A 38 10.24 5.64 1.27
CA LEU A 38 11.13 5.60 0.10
C LEU A 38 11.04 6.88 -0.71
N GLY A 39 9.83 7.41 -0.92
CA GLY A 39 9.62 8.68 -1.63
C GLY A 39 10.30 9.85 -0.91
N ALA A 40 10.10 9.98 0.40
CA ALA A 40 10.74 11.02 1.19
C ALA A 40 12.27 10.89 1.20
N ALA A 41 12.80 9.67 1.37
CA ALA A 41 14.23 9.42 1.36
C ALA A 41 14.87 9.73 -0.01
N ARG A 42 14.21 9.36 -1.11
CA ARG A 42 14.65 9.71 -2.48
C ARG A 42 14.66 11.21 -2.72
N ALA A 43 13.77 11.95 -2.08
CA ALA A 43 13.75 13.42 -2.09
C ALA A 43 14.80 14.04 -1.15
N GLY A 44 15.70 13.24 -0.58
CA GLY A 44 16.77 13.70 0.33
C GLY A 44 16.29 14.15 1.70
N ARG A 45 15.08 13.74 2.13
CA ARG A 45 14.50 14.11 3.42
C ARG A 45 14.93 13.14 4.51
N LYS A 46 15.30 13.66 5.68
CA LYS A 46 15.52 12.86 6.87
C LYS A 46 14.18 12.27 7.31
N THR A 47 14.02 10.97 7.17
CA THR A 47 12.73 10.29 7.37
C THR A 47 12.78 9.39 8.59
N LEU A 48 11.77 9.50 9.46
CA LEU A 48 11.57 8.64 10.63
C LEU A 48 10.32 7.79 10.40
N VAL A 49 10.47 6.46 10.49
CA VAL A 49 9.36 5.53 10.46
C VAL A 49 9.10 5.00 11.86
N ILE A 50 7.88 5.22 12.35
CA ILE A 50 7.42 4.70 13.65
C ILE A 50 6.53 3.50 13.40
N THR A 51 6.85 2.38 14.01
CA THR A 51 6.07 1.14 13.90
C THR A 51 5.78 0.55 15.28
N LYS A 52 4.63 -0.12 15.41
CA LYS A 52 4.19 -0.71 16.67
C LYS A 52 5.13 -1.82 17.16
N THR A 53 5.72 -2.55 16.23
CA THR A 53 6.63 -3.67 16.52
C THR A 53 7.87 -3.54 15.61
N LYS A 54 8.29 -4.58 14.92
CA LYS A 54 9.37 -4.55 13.93
C LYS A 54 8.88 -4.12 12.54
N LEU A 55 9.77 -3.61 11.72
CA LEU A 55 9.47 -3.32 10.32
C LEU A 55 8.92 -4.57 9.62
N GLY A 56 7.91 -4.39 8.78
CA GLY A 56 7.29 -5.47 8.02
C GLY A 56 6.36 -6.39 8.83
N ALA A 57 6.08 -6.12 10.09
CA ALA A 57 5.17 -6.94 10.90
C ALA A 57 3.67 -6.68 10.63
N GLY A 58 3.34 -5.89 9.62
CA GLY A 58 1.96 -5.55 9.26
C GLY A 58 1.28 -6.57 8.35
N SER A 59 0.00 -6.32 8.07
CA SER A 59 -0.84 -7.18 7.19
C SER A 59 -0.27 -7.35 5.78
N THR A 60 0.51 -6.40 5.29
CA THR A 60 1.17 -6.47 3.98
C THR A 60 2.04 -7.73 3.83
N THR A 61 2.69 -8.18 4.89
CA THR A 61 3.54 -9.40 4.87
C THR A 61 2.72 -10.68 4.69
N TRP A 62 1.46 -10.64 5.06
CA TRP A 62 0.54 -11.77 5.00
C TRP A 62 -0.46 -11.67 3.86
N ALA A 63 -0.40 -10.59 3.08
CA ALA A 63 -1.26 -10.42 1.92
C ALA A 63 -0.98 -11.53 0.90
N GLN A 64 -2.07 -12.15 0.43
CA GLN A 64 -2.06 -13.17 -0.61
C GLN A 64 -2.94 -12.70 -1.76
N GLY A 65 -2.65 -13.16 -2.97
CA GLY A 65 -3.41 -12.82 -4.15
C GLY A 65 -2.66 -11.86 -5.08
N GLY A 66 -3.40 -11.27 -5.99
CA GLY A 66 -2.89 -10.38 -7.02
C GLY A 66 -2.94 -8.91 -6.64
N LEU A 67 -2.55 -8.09 -7.60
CA LEU A 67 -2.67 -6.65 -7.59
C LEU A 67 -3.53 -6.24 -8.78
N ALA A 68 -4.64 -5.52 -8.53
CA ALA A 68 -5.52 -5.08 -9.59
C ALA A 68 -4.92 -3.88 -10.33
N ALA A 69 -4.71 -4.02 -11.63
CA ALA A 69 -4.23 -2.96 -12.51
C ALA A 69 -4.56 -3.29 -13.97
N VAL A 70 -4.99 -2.31 -14.74
CA VAL A 70 -5.20 -2.45 -16.19
C VAL A 70 -3.84 -2.41 -16.88
N LEU A 71 -3.25 -3.58 -17.15
CA LEU A 71 -1.94 -3.72 -17.81
C LEU A 71 -2.08 -4.04 -19.30
N ASP A 72 -3.24 -4.54 -19.72
CA ASP A 72 -3.57 -4.82 -21.12
C ASP A 72 -4.89 -4.16 -21.49
N ALA A 73 -4.84 -2.96 -22.05
CA ALA A 73 -6.02 -2.19 -22.46
C ALA A 73 -6.79 -2.79 -23.67
N THR A 74 -6.32 -3.89 -24.25
CA THR A 74 -7.04 -4.60 -25.33
C THR A 74 -8.06 -5.58 -24.78
N HIS A 75 -7.84 -6.08 -23.56
CA HIS A 75 -8.68 -7.08 -22.90
C HIS A 75 -9.26 -6.60 -21.57
N ASP A 76 -8.92 -5.38 -21.16
CA ASP A 76 -9.35 -4.76 -19.91
C ASP A 76 -9.58 -3.25 -20.10
N SER A 77 -10.26 -2.59 -19.15
CA SER A 77 -10.66 -1.20 -19.27
C SER A 77 -10.53 -0.46 -17.94
N TRP A 78 -9.95 0.74 -17.99
CA TRP A 78 -9.92 1.63 -16.82
C TRP A 78 -11.34 1.98 -16.34
N ASP A 79 -12.28 2.16 -17.25
CA ASP A 79 -13.65 2.53 -16.91
C ASP A 79 -14.39 1.37 -16.23
N GLU A 80 -14.17 0.13 -16.65
CA GLU A 80 -14.66 -1.08 -15.97
C GLU A 80 -14.05 -1.21 -14.59
N HIS A 81 -12.73 -1.07 -14.46
CA HIS A 81 -12.05 -1.12 -13.15
C HIS A 81 -12.60 -0.06 -12.19
N VAL A 82 -12.80 1.17 -12.65
CA VAL A 82 -13.41 2.24 -11.85
C VAL A 82 -14.83 1.86 -11.43
N ALA A 83 -15.65 1.37 -12.38
CA ALA A 83 -17.03 0.99 -12.11
C ALA A 83 -17.12 -0.13 -11.07
N ASP A 84 -16.35 -1.20 -11.23
CA ASP A 84 -16.31 -2.35 -10.32
C ASP A 84 -15.84 -1.93 -8.91
N THR A 85 -14.82 -1.08 -8.84
CA THR A 85 -14.33 -0.56 -7.56
C THR A 85 -15.40 0.26 -6.84
N LEU A 86 -16.16 1.10 -7.56
CA LEU A 86 -17.24 1.89 -6.98
C LEU A 86 -18.42 1.03 -6.53
N VAL A 87 -18.76 -0.02 -7.29
CA VAL A 87 -19.80 -0.99 -6.92
C VAL A 87 -19.38 -1.74 -5.66
N ALA A 88 -18.16 -2.28 -5.61
CA ALA A 88 -17.64 -2.98 -4.44
C ALA A 88 -17.53 -2.07 -3.21
N GLY A 89 -17.23 -0.80 -3.42
CA GLY A 89 -17.12 0.22 -2.37
C GLY A 89 -18.46 0.63 -1.77
N ALA A 90 -19.60 0.25 -2.35
CA ALA A 90 -20.95 0.44 -1.83
C ALA A 90 -21.23 1.89 -1.34
N GLY A 91 -20.74 2.88 -2.04
CA GLY A 91 -20.91 4.30 -1.71
C GLY A 91 -19.87 4.88 -0.72
N LEU A 92 -18.92 4.09 -0.26
CA LEU A 92 -17.83 4.56 0.60
C LEU A 92 -16.62 5.09 -0.17
N SER A 93 -16.55 4.80 -1.48
CA SER A 93 -15.43 5.19 -2.33
C SER A 93 -15.66 6.56 -2.95
N ASP A 94 -14.64 7.43 -2.93
CA ASP A 94 -14.62 8.67 -3.70
C ASP A 94 -14.22 8.36 -5.15
N ARG A 95 -15.10 8.69 -6.10
CA ARG A 95 -14.90 8.44 -7.53
C ARG A 95 -13.59 9.06 -8.05
N SER A 96 -13.29 10.29 -7.67
CA SER A 96 -12.12 11.00 -8.19
C SER A 96 -10.82 10.35 -7.73
N VAL A 97 -10.81 9.85 -6.50
CA VAL A 97 -9.68 9.09 -5.94
C VAL A 97 -9.54 7.74 -6.62
N VAL A 98 -10.65 7.03 -6.85
CA VAL A 98 -10.64 5.73 -7.56
C VAL A 98 -10.09 5.91 -8.98
N GLU A 99 -10.58 6.90 -9.74
CA GLU A 99 -10.10 7.18 -11.10
C GLU A 99 -8.59 7.48 -11.12
N GLN A 100 -8.11 8.27 -10.16
CA GLN A 100 -6.69 8.55 -10.04
C GLN A 100 -5.87 7.29 -9.75
N LEU A 101 -6.30 6.47 -8.79
CA LEU A 101 -5.61 5.24 -8.40
C LEU A 101 -5.56 4.24 -9.57
N VAL A 102 -6.68 4.01 -10.24
CA VAL A 102 -6.79 3.08 -11.36
C VAL A 102 -5.85 3.49 -12.50
N ARG A 103 -5.80 4.78 -12.84
CA ARG A 103 -4.92 5.29 -13.91
C ARG A 103 -3.44 5.23 -13.54
N GLN A 104 -3.08 5.31 -12.26
CA GLN A 104 -1.69 5.26 -11.80
C GLN A 104 -1.23 3.83 -11.48
N ALA A 105 -2.14 2.86 -11.39
CA ALA A 105 -1.81 1.49 -11.02
C ALA A 105 -0.75 0.82 -11.91
N PRO A 106 -0.77 0.95 -13.26
CA PRO A 106 0.26 0.36 -14.11
C PRO A 106 1.68 0.85 -13.75
N GLN A 107 1.84 2.16 -13.56
CA GLN A 107 3.13 2.74 -13.17
C GLN A 107 3.58 2.28 -11.78
N ALA A 108 2.62 2.08 -10.86
CA ALA A 108 2.92 1.55 -9.53
C ALA A 108 3.41 0.10 -9.60
N VAL A 109 2.84 -0.73 -10.48
CA VAL A 109 3.30 -2.11 -10.73
C VAL A 109 4.72 -2.11 -11.29
N GLU A 110 5.01 -1.28 -12.29
CA GLU A 110 6.36 -1.12 -12.86
C GLU A 110 7.37 -0.72 -11.78
N ALA A 111 7.03 0.28 -10.96
CA ALA A 111 7.90 0.72 -9.88
C ALA A 111 8.16 -0.38 -8.84
N LEU A 112 7.18 -1.25 -8.57
CA LEU A 112 7.38 -2.41 -7.69
C LEU A 112 8.33 -3.44 -8.32
N ILE A 113 8.21 -3.69 -9.62
CA ILE A 113 9.12 -4.59 -10.36
C ILE A 113 10.55 -4.04 -10.31
N ASP A 114 10.73 -2.76 -10.52
CA ASP A 114 12.04 -2.08 -10.44
C ASP A 114 12.66 -2.17 -9.03
N LEU A 115 11.81 -2.23 -8.00
CA LEU A 115 12.22 -2.46 -6.61
C LEU A 115 12.50 -3.95 -6.30
N GLY A 116 12.31 -4.84 -7.28
CA GLY A 116 12.60 -6.27 -7.14
C GLY A 116 11.38 -7.13 -6.78
N ALA A 117 10.15 -6.62 -6.86
CA ALA A 117 8.95 -7.43 -6.72
C ALA A 117 8.88 -8.47 -7.85
N ARG A 118 8.57 -9.71 -7.49
CA ARG A 118 8.46 -10.82 -8.44
C ARG A 118 6.99 -11.18 -8.61
N PHE A 119 6.46 -10.89 -9.77
CA PHE A 119 5.14 -11.34 -10.21
C PHE A 119 5.28 -12.58 -11.09
N ASP A 120 4.27 -13.42 -11.10
CA ASP A 120 4.21 -14.57 -11.96
C ASP A 120 4.24 -14.15 -13.44
N ARG A 121 4.81 -15.03 -14.26
CA ARG A 121 4.95 -14.81 -15.71
C ARG A 121 4.42 -15.99 -16.47
N ASP A 122 3.88 -15.72 -17.66
CA ASP A 122 3.48 -16.73 -18.60
C ASP A 122 4.69 -17.41 -19.28
N LEU A 123 4.42 -18.40 -20.12
CA LEU A 123 5.45 -19.13 -20.84
C LEU A 123 6.26 -18.26 -21.83
N SER A 124 5.73 -17.11 -22.19
CA SER A 124 6.39 -16.13 -23.08
C SER A 124 7.19 -15.09 -22.30
N GLY A 125 7.14 -15.13 -20.97
CA GLY A 125 7.86 -14.21 -20.08
C GLY A 125 7.10 -12.91 -19.77
N HIS A 126 5.87 -12.73 -20.25
CA HIS A 126 5.02 -11.60 -19.87
C HIS A 126 4.42 -11.81 -18.47
N LEU A 127 3.97 -10.72 -17.84
CA LEU A 127 3.24 -10.83 -16.58
C LEU A 127 2.00 -11.70 -16.76
N ALA A 128 1.81 -12.65 -15.86
CA ALA A 128 0.62 -13.48 -15.86
C ALA A 128 -0.57 -12.63 -15.35
N LEU A 129 -1.54 -12.41 -16.22
CA LEU A 129 -2.76 -11.67 -15.90
C LEU A 129 -3.89 -12.65 -15.68
N ALA A 130 -4.75 -12.37 -14.70
CA ALA A 130 -5.93 -13.15 -14.40
C ALA A 130 -7.10 -12.21 -14.06
N ARG A 131 -8.31 -12.64 -14.37
CA ARG A 131 -9.53 -11.96 -13.92
C ARG A 131 -10.01 -12.63 -12.65
N GLU A 132 -10.15 -11.85 -11.60
CA GLU A 132 -10.69 -12.34 -10.33
C GLU A 132 -11.81 -11.40 -9.85
N GLY A 133 -13.03 -11.68 -10.28
CA GLY A 133 -14.22 -11.01 -9.76
C GLY A 133 -14.63 -9.70 -10.43
N GLY A 134 -13.93 -9.26 -11.46
CA GLY A 134 -14.26 -8.03 -12.19
C GLY A 134 -13.52 -7.90 -13.51
N HIS A 135 -13.02 -6.72 -13.76
CA HIS A 135 -12.23 -6.35 -14.95
C HIS A 135 -11.00 -7.22 -15.15
#